data_960ae300fdd462b5fde072cbfd44d0e6
#
_entry.id   960ae300fdd462b5fde072cbfd44d0e6
#
_cell.length_a   1.000
_cell.length_b   1.000
_cell.length_c   1.000
_cell.angle_alpha   90.00
_cell.angle_beta   90.00
_cell.angle_gamma   90.00
#
_symmetry.space_group_name_H-M   'P 1'
#
loop_
_entity.id
_entity.type
_entity.pdbx_description
1 polymer ?
#
loop_
_entity_poly.entity_id
_entity_poly.type
_entity_poly.pdbx_seq_one_letter_code
_entity_poly.pdbx_strand_id
1 'polypeptide(L)'
;MSKIGKINISIPEKVKVALAGNIINIEGPLGKKSINVDLDMFNLDIIEGKEISIKPKKVDQNSKRLWGMNRSLINNAVIGSSTGYEKILELVGVGYRATLKGNQLNLQLGYSHDINFDIPEGIKLAVEKQTTLKITGSDKQLVGEVASKIKTLRKIEPYKGKGVREKGQYVLKKEGKKK
;
A
#
# COMPACT_ATOMS: atom_id res chain seq x y z
N MET A 1 1.80 26.63 -5.41
CA MET A 1 0.68 25.76 -5.85
C MET A 1 1.14 24.31 -5.93
N SER A 2 0.29 23.32 -5.58
CA SER A 2 0.65 21.91 -5.70
C SER A 2 0.61 21.45 -7.15
N LYS A 3 1.73 20.98 -7.70
CA LYS A 3 1.78 20.40 -9.06
C LYS A 3 0.92 19.13 -9.17
N ILE A 4 0.94 18.29 -8.11
CA ILE A 4 0.17 17.05 -8.03
C ILE A 4 -1.34 17.32 -7.94
N GLY A 5 -1.76 18.31 -7.14
CA GLY A 5 -3.17 18.64 -6.97
C GLY A 5 -3.89 19.08 -8.25
N LYS A 6 -3.16 19.68 -9.20
CA LYS A 6 -3.73 20.14 -10.47
C LYS A 6 -4.08 19.03 -11.46
N ILE A 7 -3.50 17.85 -11.28
CA ILE A 7 -3.69 16.73 -12.20
C ILE A 7 -5.03 16.06 -11.88
N ASN A 8 -5.95 16.00 -12.84
CA ASN A 8 -7.19 15.27 -12.70
C ASN A 8 -6.93 13.78 -12.45
N ILE A 9 -7.87 13.11 -11.81
CA ILE A 9 -7.83 11.68 -11.54
C ILE A 9 -8.73 11.00 -12.56
N SER A 10 -8.19 10.13 -13.40
CA SER A 10 -8.97 9.34 -14.32
C SER A 10 -9.69 8.21 -13.58
N ILE A 11 -10.97 8.01 -13.87
CA ILE A 11 -11.80 6.93 -13.33
C ILE A 11 -11.83 5.81 -14.37
N PRO A 12 -11.31 4.60 -14.08
CA PRO A 12 -11.46 3.45 -14.97
C PRO A 12 -12.94 3.04 -15.09
N GLU A 13 -13.34 2.52 -16.24
CA GLU A 13 -14.73 2.11 -16.54
C GLU A 13 -15.34 1.15 -15.50
N LYS A 14 -14.51 0.37 -14.80
CA LYS A 14 -14.92 -0.62 -13.79
C LYS A 14 -15.14 -0.02 -12.39
N VAL A 15 -14.91 1.28 -12.20
CA VAL A 15 -15.00 1.94 -10.90
C VAL A 15 -16.14 2.94 -10.92
N LYS A 16 -17.00 2.86 -9.91
CA LYS A 16 -18.09 3.83 -9.69
C LYS A 16 -17.68 4.76 -8.56
N VAL A 17 -17.87 6.05 -8.77
CA VAL A 17 -17.59 7.07 -7.78
C VAL A 17 -18.87 7.84 -7.49
N ALA A 18 -19.24 7.91 -6.22
CA ALA A 18 -20.40 8.67 -5.75
C ALA A 18 -20.00 9.62 -4.62
N LEU A 19 -20.53 10.82 -4.66
CA LEU A 19 -20.39 11.82 -3.60
C LEU A 19 -21.61 11.76 -2.68
N ALA A 20 -21.37 11.55 -1.39
CA ALA A 20 -22.40 11.58 -0.36
C ALA A 20 -21.99 12.57 0.74
N GLY A 21 -22.39 13.85 0.59
CA GLY A 21 -21.91 14.91 1.48
C GLY A 21 -20.38 15.00 1.43
N ASN A 22 -19.72 15.02 2.57
CA ASN A 22 -18.25 15.09 2.69
C ASN A 22 -17.51 13.77 2.41
N ILE A 23 -18.24 12.71 2.04
CA ILE A 23 -17.65 11.38 1.83
C ILE A 23 -17.68 11.04 0.34
N ILE A 24 -16.53 10.67 -0.21
CA ILE A 24 -16.43 10.08 -1.55
C ILE A 24 -16.44 8.57 -1.37
N ASN A 25 -17.43 7.92 -1.95
CA ASN A 25 -17.54 6.48 -2.03
C ASN A 25 -17.01 6.00 -3.37
N ILE A 26 -16.01 5.14 -3.33
CA ILE A 26 -15.38 4.55 -4.50
C ILE A 26 -15.64 3.05 -4.46
N GLU A 27 -16.34 2.55 -5.46
CA GLU A 27 -16.69 1.14 -5.59
C GLU A 27 -16.05 0.56 -6.84
N GLY A 28 -15.36 -0.55 -6.69
CA GLY A 28 -14.74 -1.27 -7.80
C GLY A 28 -14.75 -2.78 -7.58
N PRO A 29 -14.23 -3.54 -8.55
CA PRO A 29 -14.26 -5.00 -8.52
C PRO A 29 -13.48 -5.62 -7.34
N LEU A 30 -12.49 -4.91 -6.81
CA LEU A 30 -11.64 -5.41 -5.71
C LEU A 30 -12.07 -4.94 -4.33
N GLY A 31 -12.99 -3.99 -4.24
CA GLY A 31 -13.49 -3.51 -2.96
C GLY A 31 -14.12 -2.13 -3.03
N LYS A 32 -14.66 -1.72 -1.88
CA LYS A 32 -15.26 -0.39 -1.66
C LYS A 32 -14.39 0.38 -0.70
N LYS A 33 -14.17 1.66 -0.95
CA LYS A 33 -13.48 2.57 -0.04
C LYS A 33 -14.20 3.89 0.05
N SER A 34 -14.37 4.37 1.28
CA SER A 34 -14.94 5.68 1.58
C SER A 34 -13.84 6.59 2.08
N ILE A 35 -13.75 7.80 1.54
CA ILE A 35 -12.76 8.82 1.93
C ILE A 35 -13.51 10.06 2.34
N ASN A 36 -13.20 10.58 3.52
CA ASN A 36 -13.72 11.87 3.97
C ASN A 36 -12.86 12.99 3.37
N VAL A 37 -13.49 13.91 2.66
CA VAL A 37 -12.86 15.11 2.10
C VAL A 37 -13.62 16.32 2.60
N ASP A 38 -12.90 17.26 3.15
CA ASP A 38 -13.46 18.49 3.67
C ASP A 38 -13.96 19.39 2.51
N LEU A 39 -15.26 19.33 2.24
CA LEU A 39 -15.89 20.14 1.20
C LEU A 39 -15.97 21.64 1.55
N ASP A 40 -15.72 22.04 2.79
CA ASP A 40 -15.62 23.46 3.15
C ASP A 40 -14.33 24.08 2.57
N MET A 41 -13.27 23.28 2.48
CA MET A 41 -11.98 23.70 1.92
C MET A 41 -11.82 23.41 0.43
N PHE A 42 -12.49 22.37 -0.11
CA PHE A 42 -12.30 21.89 -1.48
C PHE A 42 -13.59 21.79 -2.27
N ASN A 43 -13.52 22.16 -3.54
CA ASN A 43 -14.54 21.81 -4.54
C ASN A 43 -14.13 20.50 -5.21
N LEU A 44 -15.07 19.58 -5.30
CA LEU A 44 -14.93 18.29 -5.96
C LEU A 44 -15.89 18.25 -7.14
N ASP A 45 -15.32 18.13 -8.33
CA ASP A 45 -16.08 18.04 -9.58
C ASP A 45 -15.83 16.67 -10.20
N ILE A 46 -16.91 15.94 -10.50
CA ILE A 46 -16.84 14.70 -11.29
C ILE A 46 -17.24 15.08 -12.73
N ILE A 47 -16.27 15.04 -13.63
CA ILE A 47 -16.42 15.44 -15.03
C ILE A 47 -16.83 14.21 -15.84
N GLU A 48 -18.01 14.22 -16.43
CA GLU A 48 -18.56 13.15 -17.31
C GLU A 48 -18.48 11.73 -16.74
N GLY A 49 -18.34 11.59 -15.41
CA GLY A 49 -18.12 10.27 -14.78
C GLY A 49 -16.76 9.62 -15.09
N LYS A 50 -15.86 10.31 -15.80
CA LYS A 50 -14.55 9.80 -16.22
C LYS A 50 -13.37 10.39 -15.46
N GLU A 51 -13.53 11.59 -14.93
CA GLU A 51 -12.46 12.29 -14.23
C GLU A 51 -12.94 12.94 -12.95
N ILE A 52 -12.07 12.97 -11.94
CA ILE A 52 -12.28 13.71 -10.69
C ILE A 52 -11.31 14.87 -10.65
N SER A 53 -11.85 16.09 -10.49
CA SER A 53 -11.07 17.31 -10.28
C SER A 53 -11.27 17.79 -8.84
N ILE A 54 -10.18 18.14 -8.17
CA ILE A 54 -10.19 18.71 -6.82
C ILE A 54 -9.58 20.09 -6.89
N LYS A 55 -10.30 21.11 -6.43
CA LYS A 55 -9.82 22.49 -6.41
C LYS A 55 -10.02 23.11 -5.02
N PRO A 56 -9.03 23.81 -4.46
CA PRO A 56 -9.21 24.50 -3.19
C PRO A 56 -10.14 25.73 -3.39
N LYS A 57 -11.06 25.95 -2.47
CA LYS A 57 -11.93 27.15 -2.44
C LYS A 57 -11.14 28.41 -2.09
N LYS A 58 -10.21 28.29 -1.13
CA LYS A 58 -9.28 29.35 -0.74
C LYS A 58 -7.86 28.87 -0.87
N VAL A 59 -6.94 29.73 -1.33
CA VAL A 59 -5.54 29.37 -1.60
C VAL A 59 -4.67 29.72 -0.39
N ASP A 60 -4.95 29.11 0.76
CA ASP A 60 -4.17 29.22 1.98
C ASP A 60 -3.04 28.20 2.06
N GLN A 61 -2.11 28.37 2.99
CA GLN A 61 -0.99 27.45 3.16
C GLN A 61 -1.45 26.04 3.56
N ASN A 62 -2.49 25.92 4.38
CA ASN A 62 -3.09 24.65 4.79
C ASN A 62 -3.81 23.97 3.63
N SER A 63 -4.61 24.71 2.86
CA SER A 63 -5.31 24.16 1.70
C SER A 63 -4.33 23.64 0.64
N LYS A 64 -3.17 24.29 0.45
CA LYS A 64 -2.12 23.82 -0.47
C LYS A 64 -1.53 22.47 -0.04
N ARG A 65 -1.32 22.23 1.27
CA ARG A 65 -0.82 20.96 1.81
C ARG A 65 -1.85 19.84 1.62
N LEU A 66 -3.09 20.10 2.05
CA LEU A 66 -4.18 19.13 2.00
C LEU A 66 -4.63 18.80 0.58
N TRP A 67 -4.50 19.74 -0.35
CA TRP A 67 -4.90 19.55 -1.75
C TRP A 67 -4.18 18.35 -2.41
N GLY A 68 -2.85 18.32 -2.33
CA GLY A 68 -2.07 17.22 -2.90
C GLY A 68 -2.30 15.89 -2.17
N MET A 69 -2.48 15.95 -0.83
CA MET A 69 -2.78 14.78 -0.01
C MET A 69 -4.13 14.16 -0.41
N ASN A 70 -5.21 14.95 -0.41
CA ASN A 70 -6.54 14.47 -0.76
C ASN A 70 -6.58 13.90 -2.19
N ARG A 71 -5.97 14.61 -3.15
CA ARG A 71 -5.85 14.09 -4.52
C ARG A 71 -5.15 12.72 -4.55
N SER A 72 -4.07 12.55 -3.81
CA SER A 72 -3.32 11.30 -3.78
C SER A 72 -4.10 10.17 -3.08
N LEU A 73 -4.84 10.47 -2.01
CA LEU A 73 -5.69 9.51 -1.32
C LEU A 73 -6.81 9.00 -2.24
N ILE A 74 -7.50 9.90 -2.95
CA ILE A 74 -8.56 9.51 -3.88
C ILE A 74 -7.98 8.70 -5.05
N ASN A 75 -6.86 9.14 -5.63
CA ASN A 75 -6.21 8.39 -6.70
C ASN A 75 -5.79 6.99 -6.25
N ASN A 76 -5.23 6.87 -5.03
CA ASN A 76 -4.89 5.56 -4.46
C ASN A 76 -6.12 4.67 -4.27
N ALA A 77 -7.26 5.23 -3.84
CA ALA A 77 -8.49 4.45 -3.69
C ALA A 77 -9.08 4.01 -5.03
N VAL A 78 -9.04 4.86 -6.06
CA VAL A 78 -9.48 4.52 -7.42
C VAL A 78 -8.63 3.37 -7.99
N ILE A 79 -7.30 3.46 -7.91
CA ILE A 79 -6.39 2.40 -8.35
C ILE A 79 -6.59 1.13 -7.51
N GLY A 80 -6.72 1.28 -6.19
CA GLY A 80 -6.92 0.15 -5.28
C GLY A 80 -8.21 -0.62 -5.53
N SER A 81 -9.30 0.08 -5.86
CA SER A 81 -10.58 -0.54 -6.19
C SER A 81 -10.59 -1.18 -7.59
N SER A 82 -9.76 -0.70 -8.53
CA SER A 82 -9.70 -1.19 -9.91
C SER A 82 -8.71 -2.36 -10.10
N THR A 83 -7.43 -2.09 -9.91
CA THR A 83 -6.32 -3.03 -10.14
C THR A 83 -5.76 -3.63 -8.86
N GLY A 84 -5.95 -2.94 -7.73
CA GLY A 84 -5.38 -3.31 -6.45
C GLY A 84 -3.89 -2.93 -6.34
N TYR A 85 -3.34 -3.25 -5.17
CA TYR A 85 -1.93 -3.06 -4.87
C TYR A 85 -1.28 -4.40 -4.55
N GLU A 86 -0.03 -4.53 -4.97
CA GLU A 86 0.77 -5.70 -4.76
C GLU A 86 2.14 -5.31 -4.20
N LYS A 87 2.61 -6.06 -3.20
CA LYS A 87 4.00 -6.03 -2.75
C LYS A 87 4.55 -7.44 -2.65
N ILE A 88 5.76 -7.63 -3.15
CA ILE A 88 6.45 -8.91 -3.11
C ILE A 88 7.62 -8.80 -2.14
N LEU A 89 7.66 -9.69 -1.15
CA LEU A 89 8.76 -9.83 -0.20
C LEU A 89 9.53 -11.12 -0.48
N GLU A 90 10.84 -11.07 -0.32
CA GLU A 90 11.75 -12.20 -0.45
C GLU A 90 12.40 -12.50 0.90
N LEU A 91 12.36 -13.77 1.30
CA LEU A 91 13.05 -14.28 2.47
C LEU A 91 14.43 -14.77 2.04
N VAL A 92 15.48 -14.10 2.48
CA VAL A 92 16.85 -14.42 2.13
C VAL A 92 17.58 -14.95 3.35
N GLY A 93 17.87 -16.23 3.37
CA GLY A 93 18.60 -16.88 4.46
C GLY A 93 18.51 -18.40 4.37
N VAL A 94 19.52 -19.10 4.89
CA VAL A 94 19.48 -20.57 4.96
C VAL A 94 18.42 -21.00 5.98
N GLY A 95 17.52 -21.89 5.57
CA GLY A 95 16.43 -22.36 6.42
C GLY A 95 15.26 -21.41 6.60
N TYR A 96 15.25 -20.24 5.93
CA TYR A 96 14.10 -19.34 5.98
C TYR A 96 12.95 -19.92 5.15
N ARG A 97 11.79 -20.02 5.76
CA ARG A 97 10.58 -20.58 5.13
C ARG A 97 9.36 -19.79 5.58
N ALA A 98 8.39 -19.73 4.70
CA ALA A 98 7.05 -19.22 4.98
C ALA A 98 6.01 -20.25 4.59
N THR A 99 5.02 -20.45 5.43
CA THR A 99 3.87 -21.31 5.16
C THR A 99 2.59 -20.59 5.56
N LEU A 100 1.57 -20.71 4.73
CA LEU A 100 0.25 -20.15 5.00
C LEU A 100 -0.63 -21.25 5.61
N LYS A 101 -1.21 -20.96 6.79
CA LYS A 101 -2.18 -21.83 7.47
C LYS A 101 -3.48 -21.05 7.69
N GLY A 102 -4.43 -21.19 6.75
CA GLY A 102 -5.67 -20.41 6.81
C GLY A 102 -5.40 -18.91 6.77
N ASN A 103 -5.78 -18.19 7.83
CA ASN A 103 -5.58 -16.72 7.93
C ASN A 103 -4.30 -16.34 8.72
N GLN A 104 -3.40 -17.30 8.95
CA GLN A 104 -2.13 -17.07 9.63
C GLN A 104 -0.96 -17.42 8.73
N LEU A 105 0.04 -16.54 8.73
CA LEU A 105 1.33 -16.74 8.07
C LEU A 105 2.34 -17.21 9.12
N ASN A 106 2.82 -18.45 9.01
CA ASN A 106 3.89 -18.97 9.82
C ASN A 106 5.23 -18.72 9.13
N LEU A 107 6.16 -18.12 9.85
CA LEU A 107 7.48 -17.70 9.36
C LEU A 107 8.59 -18.34 10.19
N GLN A 108 9.48 -19.05 9.51
CA GLN A 108 10.74 -19.55 10.07
C GLN A 108 11.88 -18.64 9.60
N LEU A 109 12.35 -17.75 10.48
CA LEU A 109 13.33 -16.70 10.17
C LEU A 109 14.65 -16.88 10.94
N GLY A 110 14.99 -18.13 11.31
CA GLY A 110 16.21 -18.45 12.05
C GLY A 110 16.17 -18.04 13.52
N TYR A 111 14.97 -18.01 14.10
CA TYR A 111 14.73 -17.95 15.54
C TYR A 111 14.46 -19.34 16.10
N SER A 112 14.57 -19.50 17.42
CA SER A 112 14.31 -20.77 18.12
C SER A 112 12.84 -21.20 18.05
N HIS A 113 11.92 -20.26 17.74
CA HIS A 113 10.49 -20.50 17.61
C HIS A 113 9.97 -19.93 16.30
N ASP A 114 8.90 -20.51 15.81
CA ASP A 114 8.21 -20.01 14.63
C ASP A 114 7.44 -18.73 14.98
N ILE A 115 7.43 -17.79 14.05
CA ILE A 115 6.67 -16.54 14.19
C ILE A 115 5.35 -16.69 13.45
N ASN A 116 4.24 -16.55 14.18
CA ASN A 116 2.91 -16.52 13.60
C ASN A 116 2.48 -15.07 13.39
N PHE A 117 2.06 -14.74 12.19
CA PHE A 117 1.57 -13.41 11.82
C PHE A 117 0.12 -13.54 11.35
N ASP A 118 -0.80 -12.88 12.06
CA ASP A 118 -2.21 -12.84 11.69
C ASP A 118 -2.43 -11.87 10.53
N ILE A 119 -3.13 -12.34 9.49
CA ILE A 119 -3.39 -11.58 8.29
C ILE A 119 -4.62 -10.71 8.55
N PRO A 120 -4.52 -9.36 8.45
CA PRO A 120 -5.66 -8.49 8.63
C PRO A 120 -6.67 -8.63 7.49
N GLU A 121 -7.93 -8.31 7.77
CA GLU A 121 -8.99 -8.31 6.77
C GLU A 121 -8.67 -7.37 5.60
N GLY A 122 -9.07 -7.76 4.40
CA GLY A 122 -8.80 -6.99 3.17
C GLY A 122 -7.44 -7.22 2.53
N ILE A 123 -6.59 -8.10 3.11
CA ILE A 123 -5.30 -8.51 2.55
C ILE A 123 -5.36 -9.99 2.14
N LYS A 124 -4.82 -10.28 0.96
CA LYS A 124 -4.57 -11.64 0.50
C LYS A 124 -3.07 -11.87 0.45
N LEU A 125 -2.62 -12.94 1.12
CA LEU A 125 -1.24 -13.40 1.08
C LEU A 125 -1.15 -14.66 0.23
N ALA A 126 -0.14 -14.72 -0.63
CA ALA A 126 0.23 -15.94 -1.34
C ALA A 126 1.71 -16.22 -1.08
N VAL A 127 2.05 -17.48 -0.90
CA VAL A 127 3.42 -17.94 -0.67
C VAL A 127 3.88 -18.70 -1.90
N GLU A 128 4.90 -18.21 -2.57
CA GLU A 128 5.53 -18.86 -3.71
C GLU A 128 6.89 -19.41 -3.29
N LYS A 129 7.18 -20.68 -3.62
CA LYS A 129 8.47 -21.33 -3.37
C LYS A 129 8.95 -21.25 -1.90
N GLN A 130 8.05 -21.12 -0.92
CA GLN A 130 8.34 -20.99 0.53
C GLN A 130 9.22 -19.78 0.92
N THR A 131 9.75 -19.04 -0.02
CA THR A 131 10.67 -17.91 0.22
C THR A 131 10.17 -16.59 -0.35
N THR A 132 9.14 -16.61 -1.16
CA THR A 132 8.56 -15.41 -1.78
C THR A 132 7.14 -15.22 -1.28
N LEU A 133 6.87 -14.05 -0.70
CA LEU A 133 5.56 -13.66 -0.19
C LEU A 133 4.98 -12.59 -1.12
N LYS A 134 3.81 -12.85 -1.64
CA LYS A 134 3.03 -11.90 -2.44
C LYS A 134 1.89 -11.37 -1.60
N ILE A 135 1.87 -10.07 -1.34
CA ILE A 135 0.86 -9.37 -0.54
C ILE A 135 0.00 -8.57 -1.50
N THR A 136 -1.29 -8.84 -1.54
CA THR A 136 -2.23 -8.12 -2.41
C THR A 136 -3.40 -7.58 -1.61
N GLY A 137 -3.90 -6.40 -1.99
CA GLY A 137 -5.03 -5.77 -1.33
C GLY A 137 -5.53 -4.54 -2.08
N SER A 138 -6.73 -4.08 -1.74
CA SER A 138 -7.32 -2.86 -2.30
C SER A 138 -6.78 -1.60 -1.64
N ASP A 139 -6.32 -1.67 -0.38
CA ASP A 139 -5.79 -0.52 0.35
C ASP A 139 -4.28 -0.47 0.31
N LYS A 140 -3.72 0.54 -0.37
CA LYS A 140 -2.27 0.78 -0.44
C LYS A 140 -1.61 0.92 0.93
N GLN A 141 -2.28 1.60 1.85
CA GLN A 141 -1.76 1.82 3.20
C GLN A 141 -1.66 0.50 3.96
N LEU A 142 -2.72 -0.29 3.95
CA LEU A 142 -2.76 -1.58 4.64
C LEU A 142 -1.76 -2.58 4.05
N VAL A 143 -1.65 -2.66 2.71
CA VAL A 143 -0.62 -3.48 2.02
C VAL A 143 0.79 -3.05 2.43
N GLY A 144 1.04 -1.73 2.49
CA GLY A 144 2.32 -1.18 2.93
C GLY A 144 2.64 -1.47 4.39
N GLU A 145 1.65 -1.35 5.27
CA GLU A 145 1.79 -1.63 6.71
C GLU A 145 2.10 -3.10 6.97
N VAL A 146 1.35 -4.02 6.35
CA VAL A 146 1.60 -5.46 6.47
C VAL A 146 2.99 -5.83 5.96
N ALA A 147 3.38 -5.32 4.80
CA ALA A 147 4.72 -5.54 4.26
C ALA A 147 5.82 -5.02 5.20
N SER A 148 5.62 -3.85 5.80
CA SER A 148 6.56 -3.25 6.76
C SER A 148 6.65 -4.07 8.05
N LYS A 149 5.50 -4.51 8.62
CA LYS A 149 5.48 -5.39 9.80
C LYS A 149 6.24 -6.68 9.55
N ILE A 150 6.02 -7.36 8.43
CA ILE A 150 6.74 -8.59 8.09
C ILE A 150 8.25 -8.33 7.93
N LYS A 151 8.65 -7.22 7.30
CA LYS A 151 10.07 -6.82 7.18
C LYS A 151 10.73 -6.55 8.53
N THR A 152 10.02 -6.02 9.51
CA THR A 152 10.58 -5.76 10.85
C THR A 152 10.81 -7.01 11.66
N LEU A 153 10.11 -8.13 11.36
CA LEU A 153 10.33 -9.41 12.04
C LEU A 153 11.77 -9.93 11.89
N ARG A 154 12.38 -9.71 10.72
CA ARG A 154 13.81 -9.98 10.52
C ARG A 154 14.40 -8.96 9.57
N LYS A 155 15.02 -7.93 10.14
CA LYS A 155 15.69 -6.86 9.38
C LYS A 155 16.84 -7.42 8.55
N ILE A 156 17.14 -6.77 7.44
CA ILE A 156 18.24 -7.17 6.55
C ILE A 156 19.57 -6.92 7.25
N GLU A 157 20.40 -7.95 7.28
CA GLU A 157 21.77 -7.86 7.76
C GLU A 157 22.68 -7.20 6.68
N PRO A 158 23.52 -6.22 7.03
CA PRO A 158 24.33 -5.50 6.05
C PRO A 158 25.53 -6.29 5.51
N TYR A 159 25.93 -7.41 6.11
CA TYR A 159 27.11 -8.18 5.70
C TYR A 159 26.78 -9.24 4.64
N LYS A 160 25.92 -10.19 4.96
CA LYS A 160 25.51 -11.27 4.05
C LYS A 160 24.17 -10.99 3.35
N GLY A 161 23.46 -9.94 3.74
CA GLY A 161 22.17 -9.58 3.16
C GLY A 161 21.03 -10.52 3.53
N LYS A 162 21.18 -11.30 4.61
CA LYS A 162 20.12 -12.16 5.13
C LYS A 162 19.02 -11.32 5.78
N GLY A 163 17.77 -11.73 5.63
CA GLY A 163 16.60 -11.04 6.19
C GLY A 163 15.44 -11.03 5.21
N VAL A 164 14.40 -10.28 5.56
CA VAL A 164 13.21 -10.07 4.72
C VAL A 164 13.38 -8.77 3.95
N ARG A 165 13.35 -8.84 2.62
CA ARG A 165 13.50 -7.66 1.74
C ARG A 165 12.34 -7.55 0.75
N GLU A 166 12.10 -6.37 0.23
CA GLU A 166 11.22 -6.18 -0.93
C GLU A 166 11.95 -6.64 -2.19
N LYS A 167 11.22 -7.21 -3.13
CA LYS A 167 11.77 -7.61 -4.43
C LYS A 167 12.38 -6.38 -5.12
N GLY A 168 13.64 -6.51 -5.55
CA GLY A 168 14.38 -5.41 -6.18
C GLY A 168 14.97 -4.38 -5.20
N GLN A 169 14.84 -4.56 -3.89
CA GLN A 169 15.46 -3.66 -2.91
C GLN A 169 16.99 -3.81 -2.95
N TYR A 170 17.67 -2.69 -3.23
CA TYR A 170 19.12 -2.63 -3.10
C TYR A 170 19.53 -2.69 -1.64
N VAL A 171 20.51 -3.54 -1.32
CA VAL A 171 21.09 -3.69 0.02
C VAL A 171 22.56 -3.34 -0.04
N LEU A 172 22.94 -2.26 0.66
CA LEU A 172 24.35 -1.89 0.80
C LEU A 172 25.04 -2.94 1.66
N LYS A 173 25.97 -3.69 1.06
CA LYS A 173 26.81 -4.66 1.78
C LYS A 173 28.04 -3.99 2.34
N LYS A 174 28.29 -4.20 3.62
CA LYS A 174 29.52 -3.79 4.31
C LYS A 174 30.53 -4.93 4.26
N GLU A 175 31.81 -4.61 4.06
CA GLU A 175 32.89 -5.58 4.24
C GLU A 175 33.12 -5.82 5.73
N GLY A 176 33.33 -7.08 6.12
CA GLY A 176 33.77 -7.43 7.46
C GLY A 176 35.22 -6.95 7.69
N LYS A 177 35.67 -6.91 8.95
CA LYS A 177 37.08 -6.65 9.26
C LYS A 177 37.94 -7.67 8.50
N LYS A 178 38.82 -7.19 7.65
CA LYS A 178 39.94 -8.00 7.13
C LYS A 178 40.83 -8.31 8.34
N LYS A 179 41.08 -9.60 8.58
CA LYS A 179 42.16 -10.02 9.50
C LYS A 179 43.49 -9.63 8.94
#